data_e6ed748aa0bf3f62d23505fd5f753af6
#
_entry.id   e6ed748aa0bf3f62d23505fd5f753af6
#
_cell.length_a   1.000
_cell.length_b   1.000
_cell.length_c   1.000
_cell.angle_alpha   90.00
_cell.angle_beta   90.00
_cell.angle_gamma   90.00
#
_symmetry.space_group_name_H-M   'P 1'
#
loop_
_entity.id
_entity.type
_entity.pdbx_description
1 polymer ?
#
loop_
_entity_poly.entity_id
_entity_poly.type
_entity_poly.pdbx_seq_one_letter_code
_entity_poly.pdbx_strand_id
1 'polypeptide(L)'
;MRLPLLAGSLLLGACGSLVTHDSAPTRYVDHTRVANAVPKVEPRSKYGNPDSYVVRGKQYTVRKTAVGFSQRGIASWYGTKFHGHRTSSGEPYNMYAMTAAHKTLPIPSYVEVTNLDNRRKIVVRVNDRGPFHDGRIIDLSYVAAKKLGITATGTGQVEIRAIDPRPAIVRLRV
;
A
#
# COMPACT_ATOMS: atom_id res chain seq x y z
N MET A 1 -45.51 -58.60 -0.91
CA MET A 1 -44.84 -57.74 0.05
C MET A 1 -43.73 -56.95 -0.72
N ARG A 2 -43.97 -55.71 -1.07
CA ARG A 2 -43.05 -54.89 -1.86
C ARG A 2 -42.44 -53.85 -0.92
N LEU A 3 -41.10 -53.86 -0.75
CA LEU A 3 -40.34 -52.82 -0.02
C LEU A 3 -40.16 -51.59 -0.91
N PRO A 4 -40.27 -50.36 -0.38
CA PRO A 4 -39.90 -49.16 -1.12
C PRO A 4 -38.41 -48.88 -0.95
N LEU A 5 -37.74 -48.58 -2.08
CA LEU A 5 -36.39 -48.01 -2.13
C LEU A 5 -36.41 -46.55 -1.66
N LEU A 6 -35.70 -46.26 -0.59
CA LEU A 6 -35.38 -44.86 -0.21
C LEU A 6 -34.21 -44.37 -1.06
N ALA A 7 -34.49 -43.41 -1.92
CA ALA A 7 -33.44 -42.64 -2.62
C ALA A 7 -32.92 -41.54 -1.71
N GLY A 8 -31.70 -41.72 -1.18
CA GLY A 8 -30.98 -40.70 -0.42
C GLY A 8 -30.36 -39.66 -1.35
N SER A 9 -30.90 -38.44 -1.36
CA SER A 9 -30.25 -37.29 -2.06
C SER A 9 -29.05 -36.81 -1.30
N LEU A 10 -27.84 -37.01 -1.84
CA LEU A 10 -26.60 -36.40 -1.36
C LEU A 10 -26.60 -34.94 -1.78
N LEU A 11 -26.78 -34.02 -0.84
CA LEU A 11 -26.52 -32.59 -1.00
C LEU A 11 -24.99 -32.35 -0.94
N LEU A 12 -24.39 -32.22 -2.08
CA LEU A 12 -23.01 -31.71 -2.19
C LEU A 12 -23.01 -30.20 -1.86
N GLY A 13 -22.69 -29.89 -0.63
CA GLY A 13 -22.39 -28.51 -0.21
C GLY A 13 -21.13 -28.01 -0.91
N ALA A 14 -21.28 -27.23 -1.96
CA ALA A 14 -20.19 -26.50 -2.58
C ALA A 14 -19.72 -25.39 -1.62
N CYS A 15 -18.65 -25.64 -0.85
CA CYS A 15 -17.89 -24.59 -0.17
C CYS A 15 -17.17 -23.77 -1.23
N GLY A 16 -17.87 -22.82 -1.84
CA GLY A 16 -17.25 -21.78 -2.67
C GLY A 16 -16.42 -20.88 -1.76
N SER A 17 -15.09 -20.99 -1.84
CA SER A 17 -14.18 -20.00 -1.25
C SER A 17 -14.48 -18.66 -1.92
N LEU A 18 -15.13 -17.76 -1.17
CA LEU A 18 -15.31 -16.36 -1.58
C LEU A 18 -13.93 -15.71 -1.66
N VAL A 19 -13.32 -15.72 -2.83
CA VAL A 19 -12.15 -14.88 -3.12
C VAL A 19 -12.66 -13.45 -3.11
N THR A 20 -12.50 -12.78 -1.97
CA THR A 20 -12.82 -11.35 -1.87
C THR A 20 -11.80 -10.59 -2.69
N HIS A 21 -12.21 -10.11 -3.86
CA HIS A 21 -11.41 -9.18 -4.66
C HIS A 21 -11.23 -7.87 -3.87
N ASP A 22 -10.04 -7.28 -3.97
CA ASP A 22 -9.83 -5.96 -3.40
C ASP A 22 -10.62 -4.91 -4.19
N SER A 23 -11.22 -3.95 -3.50
CA SER A 23 -12.15 -3.02 -4.12
C SER A 23 -12.14 -1.64 -3.46
N ALA A 24 -12.71 -0.68 -4.18
CA ALA A 24 -13.05 0.63 -3.65
C ALA A 24 -14.18 0.50 -2.58
N PRO A 25 -14.27 1.45 -1.63
CA PRO A 25 -15.36 1.49 -0.68
C PRO A 25 -16.69 1.76 -1.41
N THR A 26 -17.77 1.16 -0.93
CA THR A 26 -19.12 1.42 -1.43
C THR A 26 -19.65 2.81 -1.07
N ARG A 27 -19.15 3.37 0.06
CA ARG A 27 -19.49 4.73 0.49
C ARG A 27 -18.63 5.76 -0.25
N TYR A 28 -19.26 6.84 -0.72
CA TYR A 28 -18.54 7.98 -1.27
C TYR A 28 -17.59 8.60 -0.24
N VAL A 29 -16.37 8.91 -0.67
CA VAL A 29 -15.34 9.58 0.13
C VAL A 29 -14.90 10.84 -0.59
N ASP A 30 -15.07 11.98 0.07
CA ASP A 30 -14.55 13.26 -0.43
C ASP A 30 -13.03 13.32 -0.18
N HIS A 31 -12.28 12.81 -1.14
CA HIS A 31 -10.83 12.76 -1.10
C HIS A 31 -10.17 14.16 -1.19
N THR A 32 -10.91 15.18 -1.62
CA THR A 32 -10.36 16.55 -1.74
C THR A 32 -10.08 17.16 -0.39
N ARG A 33 -10.86 16.79 0.63
CA ARG A 33 -10.71 17.26 2.02
C ARG A 33 -9.61 16.53 2.80
N VAL A 34 -9.09 15.42 2.29
CA VAL A 34 -8.01 14.71 2.97
C VAL A 34 -6.69 15.42 2.71
N ALA A 35 -6.08 16.00 3.73
CA ALA A 35 -4.78 16.65 3.62
C ALA A 35 -3.68 15.64 3.26
N ASN A 36 -2.65 16.07 2.54
CA ASN A 36 -1.45 15.28 2.33
C ASN A 36 -0.80 14.91 3.67
N ALA A 37 -0.04 13.81 3.70
CA ALA A 37 0.78 13.51 4.86
C ALA A 37 1.78 14.66 5.10
N VAL A 38 1.92 15.07 6.37
CA VAL A 38 2.87 16.10 6.77
C VAL A 38 4.17 15.43 7.19
N PRO A 39 5.27 15.60 6.45
CA PRO A 39 6.55 15.01 6.80
C PRO A 39 7.05 15.49 8.16
N LYS A 40 7.41 14.55 9.02
CA LYS A 40 7.98 14.82 10.35
C LYS A 40 9.08 13.83 10.66
N VAL A 41 10.00 14.18 11.54
CA VAL A 41 11.01 13.28 12.06
C VAL A 41 10.34 12.26 12.98
N GLU A 42 10.41 10.99 12.60
CA GLU A 42 9.86 9.88 13.39
C GLU A 42 10.97 8.83 13.63
N PRO A 43 10.96 8.16 14.80
CA PRO A 43 11.81 7.01 14.99
C PRO A 43 11.40 5.89 14.01
N ARG A 44 12.36 5.02 13.67
CA ARG A 44 12.04 3.83 12.88
C ARG A 44 11.01 2.97 13.64
N SER A 45 10.02 2.49 12.91
CA SER A 45 9.04 1.54 13.46
C SER A 45 9.76 0.31 14.02
N LYS A 46 9.29 -0.19 15.16
CA LYS A 46 9.78 -1.42 15.79
C LYS A 46 9.68 -2.61 14.84
N TYR A 47 8.64 -2.63 14.01
CA TYR A 47 8.37 -3.69 13.03
C TYR A 47 8.55 -3.19 11.60
N GLY A 48 8.69 -4.15 10.68
CA GLY A 48 8.78 -3.86 9.24
C GLY A 48 10.15 -3.38 8.75
N ASN A 49 11.19 -3.34 9.61
CA ASN A 49 12.53 -2.85 9.27
C ASN A 49 13.65 -3.88 9.51
N PRO A 50 13.52 -5.16 9.10
CA PRO A 50 14.66 -6.08 9.14
C PRO A 50 15.72 -5.60 8.13
N ASP A 51 16.94 -6.08 8.23
CA ASP A 51 17.97 -5.78 7.22
C ASP A 51 17.58 -6.31 5.84
N SER A 52 16.98 -7.50 5.80
CA SER A 52 16.38 -8.07 4.59
C SER A 52 15.21 -9.00 4.96
N TYR A 53 14.37 -9.30 3.97
CA TYR A 53 13.25 -10.23 4.10
C TYR A 53 12.97 -10.91 2.75
N VAL A 54 12.30 -12.07 2.77
CA VAL A 54 11.97 -12.85 1.58
C VAL A 54 10.46 -12.95 1.42
N VAL A 55 9.97 -12.65 0.21
CA VAL A 55 8.58 -12.87 -0.18
C VAL A 55 8.54 -13.59 -1.52
N ARG A 56 7.83 -14.72 -1.60
CA ARG A 56 7.71 -15.54 -2.82
C ARG A 56 9.07 -15.86 -3.44
N GLY A 57 10.06 -16.24 -2.62
CA GLY A 57 11.41 -16.57 -3.05
C GLY A 57 12.31 -15.39 -3.44
N LYS A 58 11.79 -14.16 -3.48
CA LYS A 58 12.57 -12.96 -3.80
C LYS A 58 13.00 -12.22 -2.55
N GLN A 59 14.30 -11.96 -2.44
CA GLN A 59 14.88 -11.22 -1.32
C GLN A 59 14.81 -9.72 -1.56
N TYR A 60 14.47 -8.97 -0.50
CA TYR A 60 14.42 -7.52 -0.47
C TYR A 60 15.29 -7.00 0.66
N THR A 61 16.22 -6.08 0.37
CA THR A 61 17.07 -5.42 1.37
C THR A 61 16.46 -4.09 1.74
N VAL A 62 16.22 -3.86 3.03
CA VAL A 62 15.67 -2.60 3.53
C VAL A 62 16.78 -1.56 3.60
N ARG A 63 16.53 -0.39 3.06
CA ARG A 63 17.50 0.73 3.06
C ARG A 63 17.72 1.25 4.48
N LYS A 64 18.95 1.65 4.77
CA LYS A 64 19.28 2.28 6.06
C LYS A 64 18.72 3.72 6.16
N THR A 65 18.53 4.41 5.04
CA THR A 65 17.97 5.76 4.94
C THR A 65 17.10 5.92 3.70
N ALA A 66 16.11 6.82 3.78
CA ALA A 66 15.32 7.25 2.63
C ALA A 66 15.95 8.47 1.91
N VAL A 67 16.92 9.12 2.52
CA VAL A 67 17.52 10.36 1.99
C VAL A 67 18.07 10.14 0.58
N GLY A 68 17.72 11.04 -0.34
CA GLY A 68 18.14 11.00 -1.74
C GLY A 68 17.48 9.91 -2.58
N PHE A 69 16.51 9.16 -2.03
CA PHE A 69 15.84 8.11 -2.78
C PHE A 69 14.86 8.70 -3.80
N SER A 70 14.98 8.24 -5.04
CA SER A 70 14.04 8.50 -6.11
C SER A 70 13.89 7.25 -6.97
N GLN A 71 12.69 6.99 -7.47
CA GLN A 71 12.39 5.85 -8.34
C GLN A 71 11.21 6.16 -9.25
N ARG A 72 11.27 5.68 -10.50
CA ARG A 72 10.14 5.69 -11.45
C ARG A 72 9.64 4.28 -11.67
N GLY A 73 8.34 4.14 -11.87
CA GLY A 73 7.68 2.87 -12.15
C GLY A 73 6.18 2.94 -11.96
N ILE A 74 5.56 1.77 -11.86
CA ILE A 74 4.11 1.64 -11.74
C ILE A 74 3.68 1.73 -10.28
N ALA A 75 2.73 2.64 -9.99
CA ALA A 75 1.96 2.63 -8.75
C ALA A 75 0.66 1.84 -8.94
N SER A 76 0.20 1.19 -7.88
CA SER A 76 -1.17 0.70 -7.76
C SER A 76 -1.76 1.11 -6.40
N TRP A 77 -2.88 0.54 -6.01
CA TRP A 77 -3.52 0.82 -4.73
C TRP A 77 -4.17 -0.41 -4.14
N TYR A 78 -4.41 -0.39 -2.83
CA TYR A 78 -5.08 -1.42 -2.07
C TYR A 78 -6.26 -0.80 -1.28
N GLY A 79 -7.33 -1.56 -1.16
CA GLY A 79 -8.64 -1.05 -0.76
C GLY A 79 -9.26 -1.77 0.42
N THR A 80 -10.54 -2.12 0.27
CA THR A 80 -11.39 -2.65 1.34
C THR A 80 -10.92 -3.96 1.94
N LYS A 81 -10.31 -4.84 1.12
CA LYS A 81 -9.82 -6.14 1.56
C LYS A 81 -8.81 -6.04 2.71
N PHE A 82 -8.00 -4.99 2.70
CA PHE A 82 -6.91 -4.80 3.68
C PHE A 82 -7.29 -3.83 4.80
N HIS A 83 -8.41 -3.12 4.67
CA HIS A 83 -8.82 -2.11 5.65
C HIS A 83 -8.97 -2.71 7.05
N GLY A 84 -8.30 -2.10 8.04
CA GLY A 84 -8.26 -2.58 9.42
C GLY A 84 -7.21 -3.66 9.70
N HIS A 85 -6.63 -4.30 8.69
CA HIS A 85 -5.56 -5.29 8.88
C HIS A 85 -4.25 -4.60 9.29
N ARG A 86 -3.39 -5.31 10.02
CA ARG A 86 -2.09 -4.77 10.43
C ARG A 86 -1.14 -4.64 9.25
N THR A 87 -0.57 -3.46 9.11
CA THR A 87 0.54 -3.19 8.20
C THR A 87 1.85 -3.75 8.74
N SER A 88 2.91 -3.71 7.94
CA SER A 88 4.25 -4.14 8.38
C SER A 88 4.82 -3.28 9.51
N SER A 89 4.37 -2.03 9.69
CA SER A 89 4.72 -1.21 10.85
C SER A 89 4.02 -1.64 12.15
N GLY A 90 2.96 -2.47 12.03
CA GLY A 90 2.07 -2.86 13.12
C GLY A 90 0.84 -1.96 13.29
N GLU A 91 0.74 -0.87 12.55
CA GLU A 91 -0.42 0.01 12.53
C GLU A 91 -1.60 -0.64 11.78
N PRO A 92 -2.86 -0.37 12.15
CA PRO A 92 -3.99 -0.76 11.31
C PRO A 92 -3.95 -0.01 9.97
N TYR A 93 -4.12 -0.73 8.85
CA TYR A 93 -4.26 -0.10 7.56
C TYR A 93 -5.56 0.70 7.49
N ASN A 94 -5.44 1.99 7.18
CA ASN A 94 -6.57 2.87 6.94
C ASN A 94 -6.58 3.32 5.48
N MET A 95 -7.51 2.79 4.69
CA MET A 95 -7.65 3.12 3.27
C MET A 95 -8.00 4.60 3.02
N TYR A 96 -8.43 5.32 4.06
CA TYR A 96 -8.76 6.76 4.01
C TYR A 96 -7.64 7.67 4.48
N ALA A 97 -6.48 7.15 4.86
CA ALA A 97 -5.30 7.92 5.24
C ALA A 97 -4.32 8.05 4.07
N MET A 98 -3.48 9.09 4.07
CA MET A 98 -2.45 9.31 3.05
C MET A 98 -1.21 8.45 3.35
N THR A 99 -1.35 7.14 3.08
CA THR A 99 -0.31 6.13 3.34
C THR A 99 0.01 5.31 2.10
N ALA A 100 1.12 4.58 2.17
CA ALA A 100 1.57 3.70 1.09
C ALA A 100 2.42 2.53 1.62
N ALA A 101 2.54 1.49 0.77
CA ALA A 101 3.47 0.39 0.92
C ALA A 101 4.65 0.53 -0.05
N HIS A 102 5.88 0.28 0.43
CA HIS A 102 7.09 0.26 -0.38
C HIS A 102 8.02 -0.90 0.03
N LYS A 103 8.69 -1.51 -0.98
CA LYS A 103 9.51 -2.71 -0.76
C LYS A 103 10.70 -2.47 0.17
N THR A 104 11.43 -1.37 -0.01
CA THR A 104 12.78 -1.22 0.57
C THR A 104 13.00 0.05 1.38
N LEU A 105 12.13 1.05 1.29
CA LEU A 105 12.28 2.25 2.12
C LEU A 105 12.16 1.91 3.61
N PRO A 106 12.91 2.57 4.50
CA PRO A 106 12.70 2.40 5.93
C PRO A 106 11.29 2.87 6.32
N ILE A 107 10.68 2.20 7.29
CA ILE A 107 9.36 2.54 7.83
C ILE A 107 9.54 3.23 9.19
N PRO A 108 8.91 4.40 9.41
CA PRO A 108 8.22 5.22 8.42
C PRO A 108 9.17 6.03 7.54
N SER A 109 8.70 6.37 6.33
CA SER A 109 9.31 7.35 5.45
C SER A 109 8.21 8.19 4.80
N TYR A 110 8.55 9.38 4.33
CA TYR A 110 7.64 10.22 3.56
C TYR A 110 8.12 10.33 2.13
N VAL A 111 7.18 10.20 1.18
CA VAL A 111 7.50 10.34 -0.24
C VAL A 111 6.51 11.28 -0.92
N GLU A 112 7.01 12.14 -1.79
CA GLU A 112 6.20 12.79 -2.82
C GLU A 112 6.02 11.79 -3.96
N VAL A 113 4.78 11.58 -4.37
CA VAL A 113 4.40 10.75 -5.52
C VAL A 113 3.86 11.67 -6.59
N THR A 114 4.48 11.68 -7.75
CA THR A 114 4.06 12.43 -8.93
C THR A 114 3.52 11.45 -9.98
N ASN A 115 2.27 11.61 -10.39
CA ASN A 115 1.72 10.90 -11.54
C ASN A 115 2.28 11.55 -12.82
N LEU A 116 2.93 10.76 -13.66
CA LEU A 116 3.64 11.27 -14.83
C LEU A 116 2.68 11.65 -16.00
N ASP A 117 1.47 11.08 -16.01
CA ASP A 117 0.48 11.32 -17.04
C ASP A 117 -0.31 12.62 -16.81
N ASN A 118 -0.76 12.88 -15.59
CA ASN A 118 -1.60 14.02 -15.25
C ASN A 118 -0.92 15.09 -14.39
N ARG A 119 0.34 14.90 -14.02
CA ARG A 119 1.19 15.80 -13.21
C ARG A 119 0.69 16.08 -11.80
N ARG A 120 -0.33 15.36 -11.32
CA ARG A 120 -0.78 15.47 -9.94
C ARG A 120 0.29 14.96 -8.99
N LYS A 121 0.39 15.62 -7.83
CA LYS A 121 1.35 15.30 -6.77
C LYS A 121 0.63 15.12 -5.45
N ILE A 122 1.09 14.15 -4.70
CA ILE A 122 0.64 13.90 -3.33
C ILE A 122 1.84 13.58 -2.44
N VAL A 123 1.67 13.76 -1.14
CA VAL A 123 2.64 13.28 -0.15
C VAL A 123 1.97 12.18 0.67
N VAL A 124 2.65 11.03 0.80
CA VAL A 124 2.20 9.88 1.57
C VAL A 124 3.25 9.45 2.58
N ARG A 125 2.78 8.83 3.67
CA ARG A 125 3.62 8.17 4.66
C ARG A 125 3.71 6.68 4.33
N VAL A 126 4.91 6.19 4.09
CA VAL A 126 5.19 4.77 3.88
C VAL A 126 5.18 4.08 5.25
N ASN A 127 4.22 3.20 5.49
CA ASN A 127 4.06 2.46 6.74
C ASN A 127 3.86 0.95 6.53
N ASP A 128 3.99 0.48 5.27
CA ASP A 128 3.80 -0.93 4.93
C ASP A 128 4.81 -1.45 3.92
N ARG A 129 4.88 -2.79 3.75
CA ARG A 129 5.72 -3.51 2.79
C ARG A 129 4.90 -3.99 1.59
N GLY A 130 5.51 -3.89 0.42
CA GLY A 130 4.94 -4.21 -0.88
C GLY A 130 5.25 -3.10 -1.88
N PRO A 131 4.70 -3.19 -3.09
CA PRO A 131 3.96 -4.31 -3.70
C PRO A 131 4.87 -5.51 -4.05
N PHE A 132 4.32 -6.73 -3.93
CA PHE A 132 5.04 -7.95 -4.30
C PHE A 132 4.62 -8.49 -5.67
N HIS A 133 4.21 -7.59 -6.55
CA HIS A 133 3.98 -7.83 -7.97
C HIS A 133 5.10 -7.19 -8.79
N ASP A 134 5.50 -7.87 -9.88
CA ASP A 134 6.55 -7.35 -10.75
C ASP A 134 6.12 -6.06 -11.45
N GLY A 135 7.09 -5.17 -11.71
CA GLY A 135 6.87 -3.87 -12.33
C GLY A 135 6.31 -2.78 -11.41
N ARG A 136 5.59 -3.13 -10.33
CA ARG A 136 5.07 -2.14 -9.38
C ARG A 136 6.13 -1.73 -8.36
N ILE A 137 6.15 -0.43 -8.02
CA ILE A 137 7.12 0.13 -7.07
C ILE A 137 6.48 0.60 -5.76
N ILE A 138 5.23 1.02 -5.78
CA ILE A 138 4.49 1.55 -4.64
C ILE A 138 3.02 1.17 -4.74
N ASP A 139 2.40 0.79 -3.63
CA ASP A 139 0.95 0.64 -3.52
C ASP A 139 0.40 1.74 -2.60
N LEU A 140 -0.52 2.53 -3.11
CA LEU A 140 -1.14 3.65 -2.41
C LEU A 140 -2.38 3.21 -1.65
N SER A 141 -2.72 3.90 -0.57
CA SER A 141 -4.06 3.80 -0.01
C SER A 141 -5.11 4.25 -1.05
N TYR A 142 -6.37 3.84 -0.85
CA TYR A 142 -7.45 4.22 -1.77
C TYR A 142 -7.56 5.74 -1.93
N VAL A 143 -7.57 6.49 -0.83
CA VAL A 143 -7.71 7.95 -0.90
C VAL A 143 -6.51 8.62 -1.56
N ALA A 144 -5.30 8.11 -1.33
CA ALA A 144 -4.08 8.61 -1.98
C ALA A 144 -4.15 8.36 -3.50
N ALA A 145 -4.55 7.17 -3.93
CA ALA A 145 -4.75 6.83 -5.33
C ALA A 145 -5.84 7.68 -5.99
N LYS A 146 -6.93 7.96 -5.26
CA LYS A 146 -8.02 8.83 -5.73
C LYS A 146 -7.54 10.25 -5.99
N LYS A 147 -6.77 10.82 -5.04
CA LYS A 147 -6.15 12.15 -5.20
C LYS A 147 -5.15 12.19 -6.36
N LEU A 148 -4.37 11.14 -6.53
CA LEU A 148 -3.38 11.03 -7.60
C LEU A 148 -4.03 10.79 -8.98
N GLY A 149 -5.28 10.31 -9.00
CA GLY A 149 -6.06 10.08 -10.21
C GLY A 149 -5.77 8.74 -10.91
N ILE A 150 -5.43 7.69 -10.15
CA ILE A 150 -5.15 6.34 -10.71
C ILE A 150 -6.20 5.28 -10.34
N THR A 151 -7.26 5.64 -9.61
CA THR A 151 -8.24 4.64 -9.17
C THR A 151 -9.05 4.04 -10.31
N ALA A 152 -9.33 4.81 -11.38
CA ALA A 152 -10.10 4.32 -12.52
C ALA A 152 -9.31 3.32 -13.38
N THR A 153 -8.01 3.53 -13.51
CA THR A 153 -7.09 2.66 -14.28
C THR A 153 -6.53 1.51 -13.42
N GLY A 154 -6.67 1.60 -12.09
CA GLY A 154 -6.06 0.66 -11.14
C GLY A 154 -4.57 0.88 -10.93
N THR A 155 -3.87 1.44 -11.91
CA THR A 155 -2.42 1.70 -11.91
C THR A 155 -2.11 3.02 -12.61
N GLY A 156 -0.88 3.54 -12.42
CA GLY A 156 -0.38 4.71 -13.13
C GLY A 156 1.13 4.79 -13.10
N GLN A 157 1.73 5.44 -14.09
CA GLN A 157 3.16 5.73 -14.14
C GLN A 157 3.49 6.86 -13.16
N VAL A 158 4.41 6.62 -12.24
CA VAL A 158 4.77 7.59 -11.22
C VAL A 158 6.27 7.77 -11.07
N GLU A 159 6.65 8.94 -10.57
CA GLU A 159 7.93 9.17 -9.93
C GLU A 159 7.69 9.34 -8.43
N ILE A 160 8.47 8.64 -7.62
CA ILE A 160 8.47 8.82 -6.16
C ILE A 160 9.81 9.43 -5.73
N ARG A 161 9.75 10.40 -4.81
CA ARG A 161 10.93 11.05 -4.22
C ARG A 161 10.77 11.09 -2.72
N ALA A 162 11.74 10.56 -2.00
CA ALA A 162 11.73 10.62 -0.55
C ALA A 162 11.94 12.05 -0.06
N ILE A 163 11.19 12.42 0.97
CA ILE A 163 11.28 13.71 1.65
C ILE A 163 12.08 13.51 2.94
N ASP A 164 13.15 14.29 3.08
CA ASP A 164 13.85 14.38 4.35
C ASP A 164 13.16 15.41 5.24
N PRO A 165 12.52 15.00 6.34
CA PRO A 165 11.80 15.91 7.22
C PRO A 165 12.71 16.74 8.14
N ARG A 166 14.03 16.50 8.13
CA ARG A 166 14.99 17.24 8.95
C ARG A 166 15.14 18.69 8.45
N PRO A 167 15.36 19.66 9.34
CA PRO A 167 15.67 21.04 8.96
C PRO A 167 16.87 21.13 8.02
N ALA A 168 16.90 22.13 7.15
CA ALA A 168 17.98 22.31 6.16
C ALA A 168 19.38 22.36 6.80
N ILE A 169 19.52 22.99 7.97
CA ILE A 169 20.79 23.09 8.72
C ILE A 169 21.32 21.69 9.11
N VAL A 170 20.43 20.75 9.45
CA VAL A 170 20.82 19.39 9.82
C VAL A 170 21.17 18.55 8.57
N ARG A 171 20.56 18.86 7.41
CA ARG A 171 20.82 18.13 6.15
C ARG A 171 22.24 18.35 5.59
N LEU A 172 22.85 19.50 5.89
CA LEU A 172 24.20 19.86 5.40
C LEU A 172 25.33 19.21 6.19
N ARG A 173 25.04 18.53 7.30
CA ARG A 173 26.05 17.92 8.20
C ARG A 173 26.14 16.38 8.08
N VAL A 174 25.53 15.78 7.05
CA VAL A 174 25.51 14.31 6.86
C VAL A 174 26.16 13.93 5.53
#